data_b989f9e1eea3d2c88516037ec48508f5
#
_entry.id   b989f9e1eea3d2c88516037ec48508f5
#
_cell.length_a   1.000
_cell.length_b   1.000
_cell.length_c   1.000
_cell.angle_alpha   90.00
_cell.angle_beta   90.00
_cell.angle_gamma   90.00
#
_symmetry.space_group_name_H-M   'P 1'
#
loop_
_entity.id
_entity.type
_entity.pdbx_description
1 polymer ?
#
loop_
_entity_poly.entity_id
_entity_poly.type
_entity_poly.pdbx_seq_one_letter_code
_entity_poly.pdbx_strand_id
1 'polypeptide(L)'
;TYEEKVYAGVLGKIIGVFLGRPFENWSYERIMKELGPINYYVNDKLDFPLPVSDDDITGTFTFLRAFKDFNYKKDLSAKDIGQTWLNNLIEDKTILWWGGRGHSAEDTAYQNLKQGIDAPLSGSIEMNGKVIAEQIGAQIFIDGWALVSPGDPEKAAHYAKLAASVSHDGEAIYGAQVVAAIEAMAFVENDISKLINESKKIIPKDSTIFKLISDLQDWRT
;
A
#
# COMPACT_ATOMS: atom_id res chain seq x y z
N THR A 1 -12.30 20.00 -7.65
CA THR A 1 -10.89 20.41 -7.91
C THR A 1 -9.93 19.27 -7.56
N TYR A 2 -8.66 19.38 -7.98
CA TYR A 2 -7.62 18.43 -7.60
C TYR A 2 -7.44 18.37 -6.07
N GLU A 3 -7.34 19.53 -5.43
CA GLU A 3 -7.16 19.65 -3.99
C GLU A 3 -8.28 18.96 -3.20
N GLU A 4 -9.55 19.15 -3.59
CA GLU A 4 -10.70 18.49 -2.94
C GLU A 4 -10.61 16.96 -3.07
N LYS A 5 -10.18 16.45 -4.23
CA LYS A 5 -10.05 15.01 -4.45
C LYS A 5 -8.88 14.40 -3.67
N VAL A 6 -7.74 15.10 -3.60
CA VAL A 6 -6.61 14.70 -2.74
C VAL A 6 -7.03 14.69 -1.27
N TYR A 7 -7.73 15.74 -0.81
CA TYR A 7 -8.26 15.80 0.54
C TYR A 7 -9.20 14.60 0.83
N ALA A 8 -10.12 14.30 -0.10
CA ALA A 8 -11.02 13.17 0.04
C ALA A 8 -10.29 11.82 0.07
N GLY A 9 -9.26 11.63 -0.76
CA GLY A 9 -8.42 10.43 -0.77
C GLY A 9 -7.67 10.23 0.54
N VAL A 10 -7.01 11.28 1.04
CA VAL A 10 -6.32 11.25 2.34
C VAL A 10 -7.29 10.99 3.49
N LEU A 11 -8.46 11.65 3.48
CA LEU A 11 -9.49 11.43 4.49
C LEU A 11 -10.03 10.00 4.43
N GLY A 12 -10.28 9.47 3.23
CA GLY A 12 -10.71 8.09 3.01
C GLY A 12 -9.72 7.07 3.57
N LYS A 13 -8.43 7.27 3.33
CA LYS A 13 -7.35 6.48 3.92
C LYS A 13 -7.43 6.45 5.44
N ILE A 14 -7.48 7.61 6.07
CA ILE A 14 -7.53 7.75 7.54
C ILE A 14 -8.79 7.07 8.11
N ILE A 15 -9.95 7.28 7.47
CA ILE A 15 -11.21 6.65 7.89
C ILE A 15 -11.10 5.13 7.79
N GLY A 16 -10.57 4.60 6.69
CA GLY A 16 -10.41 3.17 6.47
C GLY A 16 -9.51 2.51 7.51
N VAL A 17 -8.36 3.12 7.78
CA VAL A 17 -7.41 2.63 8.80
C VAL A 17 -8.08 2.60 10.18
N PHE A 18 -8.67 3.69 10.61
CA PHE A 18 -9.28 3.76 11.95
C PHE A 18 -10.53 2.88 12.08
N LEU A 19 -11.24 2.62 10.98
CA LEU A 19 -12.37 1.69 10.98
C LEU A 19 -11.92 0.24 11.13
N GLY A 20 -10.86 -0.15 10.42
CA GLY A 20 -10.37 -1.54 10.37
C GLY A 20 -9.47 -1.95 11.52
N ARG A 21 -8.68 -1.02 12.05
CA ARG A 21 -7.64 -1.27 13.05
C ARG A 21 -8.07 -2.07 14.29
N PRO A 22 -9.26 -1.84 14.90
CA PRO A 22 -9.64 -2.54 16.13
C PRO A 22 -9.83 -4.05 16.00
N PHE A 23 -10.08 -4.57 14.80
CA PHE A 23 -10.29 -6.00 14.53
C PHE A 23 -9.34 -6.57 13.47
N GLU A 24 -8.18 -5.96 13.31
CA GLU A 24 -7.09 -6.51 12.51
C GLU A 24 -6.78 -7.94 12.93
N ASN A 25 -6.57 -8.84 11.94
CA ASN A 25 -6.38 -10.28 12.12
C ASN A 25 -7.60 -11.06 12.70
N TRP A 26 -8.78 -10.45 12.80
CA TRP A 26 -9.99 -11.20 13.14
C TRP A 26 -10.57 -11.89 11.91
N SER A 27 -11.10 -13.12 12.09
CA SER A 27 -11.86 -13.77 11.02
C SER A 27 -13.24 -13.10 10.85
N TYR A 28 -13.83 -13.24 9.65
CA TYR A 28 -15.17 -12.78 9.36
C TYR A 28 -16.20 -13.34 10.37
N GLU A 29 -16.10 -14.64 10.67
CA GLU A 29 -17.01 -15.31 11.61
C GLU A 29 -16.90 -14.70 13.01
N ARG A 30 -15.69 -14.35 13.44
CA ARG A 30 -15.48 -13.70 14.73
C ARG A 30 -16.09 -12.30 14.73
N ILE A 31 -15.86 -11.50 13.70
CA ILE A 31 -16.43 -10.16 13.57
C ILE A 31 -17.97 -10.24 13.62
N MET A 32 -18.56 -11.11 12.82
CA MET A 32 -20.02 -11.26 12.76
C MET A 32 -20.62 -11.74 14.07
N LYS A 33 -19.94 -12.63 14.79
CA LYS A 33 -20.37 -13.17 16.07
C LYS A 33 -20.30 -12.14 17.20
N GLU A 34 -19.21 -11.37 17.27
CA GLU A 34 -18.95 -10.46 18.40
C GLU A 34 -19.49 -9.05 18.17
N LEU A 35 -19.49 -8.57 16.93
CA LEU A 35 -19.81 -7.17 16.58
C LEU A 35 -21.01 -7.05 15.64
N GLY A 36 -21.27 -8.07 14.81
CA GLY A 36 -22.22 -8.00 13.70
C GLY A 36 -21.67 -7.22 12.50
N PRO A 37 -22.52 -6.77 11.56
CA PRO A 37 -22.11 -5.97 10.42
C PRO A 37 -21.45 -4.66 10.86
N ILE A 38 -20.25 -4.38 10.36
CA ILE A 38 -19.51 -3.15 10.67
C ILE A 38 -19.91 -2.07 9.67
N ASN A 39 -20.51 -1.00 10.16
CA ASN A 39 -20.92 0.18 9.38
C ASN A 39 -20.51 1.51 10.01
N TYR A 40 -19.84 1.46 11.16
CA TYR A 40 -19.30 2.60 11.88
C TYR A 40 -18.18 2.16 12.83
N TYR A 41 -17.50 3.10 13.45
CA TYR A 41 -16.45 2.83 14.42
C TYR A 41 -16.97 2.00 15.60
N VAL A 42 -16.20 1.00 16.01
CA VAL A 42 -16.52 0.07 17.11
C VAL A 42 -15.54 0.19 18.28
N ASN A 43 -14.70 1.21 18.25
CA ASN A 43 -13.64 1.45 19.23
C ASN A 43 -14.15 1.42 20.68
N ASP A 44 -15.26 2.10 20.96
CA ASP A 44 -15.87 2.13 22.30
C ASP A 44 -16.32 0.75 22.79
N LYS A 45 -16.75 -0.14 21.87
CA LYS A 45 -17.18 -1.50 22.22
C LYS A 45 -16.00 -2.41 22.54
N LEU A 46 -14.82 -2.10 22.00
CA LEU A 46 -13.60 -2.90 22.11
C LEU A 46 -12.59 -2.31 23.10
N ASP A 47 -12.91 -1.22 23.74
CA ASP A 47 -11.99 -0.45 24.60
C ASP A 47 -10.66 -0.14 23.87
N PHE A 48 -10.78 0.27 22.61
CA PHE A 48 -9.66 0.55 21.73
C PHE A 48 -9.61 2.05 21.39
N PRO A 49 -8.48 2.75 21.56
CA PRO A 49 -8.39 4.18 21.25
C PRO A 49 -8.61 4.46 19.77
N LEU A 50 -9.42 5.47 19.43
CA LEU A 50 -9.66 5.85 18.03
C LEU A 50 -8.41 6.39 17.35
N PRO A 51 -7.71 7.41 17.90
CA PRO A 51 -6.49 7.91 17.28
C PRO A 51 -5.29 7.07 17.69
N VAL A 52 -4.80 6.25 16.78
CA VAL A 52 -3.58 5.46 16.96
C VAL A 52 -2.58 5.78 15.86
N SER A 53 -1.29 5.63 16.16
CA SER A 53 -0.26 5.63 15.12
C SER A 53 -0.37 4.35 14.31
N ASP A 54 -0.22 4.49 12.99
CA ASP A 54 -0.40 3.40 12.05
C ASP A 54 0.60 3.53 10.90
N ASP A 55 1.21 2.43 10.50
CA ASP A 55 2.21 2.40 9.43
C ASP A 55 1.59 2.59 8.05
N ASP A 56 0.34 2.20 7.84
CA ASP A 56 -0.42 2.47 6.61
C ASP A 56 -0.47 3.98 6.31
N ILE A 57 -0.62 4.80 7.36
CA ILE A 57 -0.65 6.26 7.23
C ILE A 57 0.77 6.81 7.14
N THR A 58 1.64 6.44 8.09
CA THR A 58 3.00 6.99 8.16
C THR A 58 3.85 6.56 6.98
N GLY A 59 3.77 5.32 6.53
CA GLY A 59 4.47 4.82 5.35
C GLY A 59 4.05 5.56 4.09
N THR A 60 2.73 5.70 3.85
CA THR A 60 2.19 6.41 2.69
C THR A 60 2.82 7.79 2.50
N PHE A 61 2.88 8.59 3.57
CA PHE A 61 3.37 9.98 3.45
C PHE A 61 4.89 10.09 3.59
N THR A 62 5.52 9.22 4.38
CA THR A 62 6.98 9.24 4.54
C THR A 62 7.69 8.83 3.26
N PHE A 63 7.23 7.79 2.58
CA PHE A 63 7.88 7.29 1.37
C PHE A 63 7.71 8.23 0.18
N LEU A 64 6.60 8.95 0.11
CA LEU A 64 6.35 9.97 -0.92
C LEU A 64 7.35 11.14 -0.87
N ARG A 65 8.05 11.32 0.26
CA ARG A 65 9.11 12.33 0.40
C ARG A 65 10.24 12.13 -0.61
N ALA A 66 10.36 10.96 -1.24
CA ALA A 66 11.32 10.71 -2.31
C ALA A 66 11.27 11.78 -3.41
N PHE A 67 10.10 12.30 -3.76
CA PHE A 67 10.00 13.42 -4.69
C PHE A 67 10.78 14.65 -4.21
N LYS A 68 10.64 15.02 -2.95
CA LYS A 68 11.34 16.17 -2.36
C LYS A 68 12.83 15.88 -2.19
N ASP A 69 13.17 14.71 -1.65
CA ASP A 69 14.55 14.32 -1.34
C ASP A 69 15.42 14.27 -2.61
N PHE A 70 14.81 13.97 -3.76
CA PHE A 70 15.46 13.91 -5.07
C PHE A 70 15.06 15.05 -6.03
N ASN A 71 14.66 16.23 -5.48
CA ASN A 71 14.38 17.45 -6.25
C ASN A 71 13.37 17.26 -7.39
N TYR A 72 12.34 16.43 -7.18
CA TYR A 72 11.26 16.15 -8.13
C TYR A 72 11.76 15.67 -9.51
N LYS A 73 12.86 14.91 -9.52
CA LYS A 73 13.39 14.35 -10.76
C LYS A 73 12.36 13.42 -11.43
N LYS A 74 12.32 13.41 -12.78
CA LYS A 74 11.34 12.65 -13.56
C LYS A 74 11.63 11.14 -13.59
N ASP A 75 12.88 10.76 -13.45
CA ASP A 75 13.42 9.41 -13.51
C ASP A 75 13.71 8.83 -12.11
N LEU A 76 12.79 9.06 -11.18
CA LEU A 76 12.87 8.49 -9.83
C LEU A 76 12.99 6.95 -9.92
N SER A 77 13.90 6.36 -9.16
CA SER A 77 14.15 4.94 -9.13
C SER A 77 13.79 4.29 -7.79
N ALA A 78 13.64 2.96 -7.76
CA ALA A 78 13.44 2.22 -6.51
C ALA A 78 14.60 2.46 -5.52
N LYS A 79 15.85 2.58 -6.02
CA LYS A 79 17.01 2.93 -5.19
C LYS A 79 16.86 4.28 -4.51
N ASP A 80 16.36 5.30 -5.20
CA ASP A 80 16.12 6.62 -4.63
C ASP A 80 15.07 6.57 -3.52
N ILE A 81 14.00 5.81 -3.74
CA ILE A 81 12.94 5.61 -2.74
C ILE A 81 13.51 4.86 -1.53
N GLY A 82 14.31 3.81 -1.74
CA GLY A 82 15.02 3.12 -0.67
C GLY A 82 15.95 4.04 0.13
N GLN A 83 16.65 4.95 -0.54
CA GLN A 83 17.46 5.97 0.15
C GLN A 83 16.58 6.95 0.96
N THR A 84 15.38 7.29 0.46
CA THR A 84 14.41 8.09 1.24
C THR A 84 13.98 7.37 2.52
N TRP A 85 13.81 6.04 2.48
CA TRP A 85 13.57 5.27 3.69
C TRP A 85 14.70 5.45 4.71
N LEU A 86 15.95 5.26 4.28
CA LEU A 86 17.12 5.45 5.16
C LEU A 86 17.24 6.87 5.73
N ASN A 87 16.85 7.88 4.95
CA ASN A 87 16.93 9.28 5.36
C ASN A 87 15.83 9.70 6.36
N ASN A 88 14.67 9.06 6.31
CA ASN A 88 13.48 9.55 7.02
C ASN A 88 12.93 8.59 8.08
N LEU A 89 13.28 7.31 8.03
CA LEU A 89 12.85 6.35 9.04
C LEU A 89 13.75 6.42 10.27
N ILE A 90 13.13 6.53 11.42
CA ILE A 90 13.78 6.44 12.73
C ILE A 90 13.08 5.28 13.44
N GLU A 91 13.83 4.20 13.71
CA GLU A 91 13.33 3.02 14.41
C GLU A 91 12.61 3.43 15.70
N ASP A 92 11.48 2.79 15.98
CA ASP A 92 10.62 3.03 17.15
C ASP A 92 10.01 4.43 17.23
N LYS A 93 10.13 5.25 16.18
CA LYS A 93 9.60 6.62 16.15
C LYS A 93 8.79 6.93 14.90
N THR A 94 9.37 6.78 13.71
CA THR A 94 8.70 7.13 12.44
C THR A 94 7.75 6.05 12.02
N ILE A 95 8.20 4.80 12.09
CA ILE A 95 7.42 3.58 11.92
C ILE A 95 7.56 2.81 13.23
N LEU A 96 6.45 2.57 13.93
CA LEU A 96 6.48 2.09 15.30
C LEU A 96 6.91 0.65 15.41
N TRP A 97 6.42 -0.23 14.49
CA TRP A 97 6.75 -1.63 14.50
C TRP A 97 6.37 -2.29 13.18
N TRP A 98 7.30 -3.07 12.63
CA TRP A 98 7.11 -3.73 11.35
C TRP A 98 7.17 -5.27 11.41
N GLY A 99 7.12 -5.87 12.57
CA GLY A 99 7.09 -7.31 12.71
C GLY A 99 8.44 -8.00 12.82
N GLY A 100 9.54 -7.33 12.53
CA GLY A 100 10.88 -7.87 12.64
C GLY A 100 11.44 -8.46 11.33
N ARG A 101 12.78 -8.55 11.28
CA ARG A 101 13.50 -9.13 10.14
C ARG A 101 13.11 -10.59 9.93
N GLY A 102 12.76 -10.95 8.70
CA GLY A 102 12.35 -12.30 8.34
C GLY A 102 10.89 -12.61 8.70
N HIS A 103 10.14 -11.64 9.27
CA HIS A 103 8.72 -11.75 9.57
C HIS A 103 7.89 -10.76 8.75
N SER A 104 8.34 -9.51 8.58
CA SER A 104 7.71 -8.55 7.68
C SER A 104 8.62 -8.20 6.50
N ALA A 105 8.00 -7.92 5.35
CA ALA A 105 8.69 -7.50 4.14
C ALA A 105 9.40 -6.15 4.35
N GLU A 106 8.72 -5.20 4.98
CA GLU A 106 9.19 -3.83 5.20
C GLU A 106 10.41 -3.77 6.10
N ASP A 107 10.34 -4.39 7.27
CA ASP A 107 11.46 -4.39 8.21
C ASP A 107 12.64 -5.18 7.64
N THR A 108 12.38 -6.31 6.97
CA THR A 108 13.44 -7.09 6.31
C THR A 108 14.16 -6.25 5.26
N ALA A 109 13.41 -5.56 4.40
CA ALA A 109 13.99 -4.67 3.38
C ALA A 109 14.74 -3.48 4.00
N TYR A 110 14.19 -2.87 5.04
CA TYR A 110 14.86 -1.76 5.74
C TYR A 110 16.20 -2.20 6.35
N GLN A 111 16.26 -3.38 6.97
CA GLN A 111 17.53 -3.93 7.48
C GLN A 111 18.52 -4.24 6.35
N ASN A 112 18.03 -4.72 5.18
CA ASN A 112 18.85 -4.91 3.99
C ASN A 112 19.43 -3.58 3.48
N LEU A 113 18.59 -2.54 3.37
CA LEU A 113 19.03 -1.18 2.98
C LEU A 113 20.10 -0.65 3.92
N LYS A 114 19.95 -0.82 5.25
CA LYS A 114 20.97 -0.43 6.26
C LYS A 114 22.30 -1.18 6.09
N GLN A 115 22.27 -2.38 5.51
CA GLN A 115 23.49 -3.16 5.18
C GLN A 115 24.06 -2.81 3.81
N GLY A 116 23.53 -1.81 3.11
CA GLY A 116 23.99 -1.38 1.79
C GLY A 116 23.45 -2.21 0.63
N ILE A 117 22.39 -3.00 0.85
CA ILE A 117 21.70 -3.73 -0.20
C ILE A 117 20.61 -2.80 -0.76
N ASP A 118 20.89 -2.23 -1.91
CA ASP A 118 19.98 -1.25 -2.55
C ASP A 118 18.67 -1.89 -3.07
N ALA A 119 17.61 -1.10 -3.14
CA ALA A 119 16.40 -1.48 -3.86
C ALA A 119 16.68 -1.51 -5.40
N PRO A 120 16.05 -2.44 -6.13
CA PRO A 120 15.00 -3.36 -5.72
C PRO A 120 15.46 -4.67 -5.05
N LEU A 121 16.77 -4.93 -4.97
CA LEU A 121 17.28 -6.18 -4.39
C LEU A 121 16.90 -6.32 -2.92
N SER A 122 16.84 -5.21 -2.16
CA SER A 122 16.46 -5.19 -0.75
C SER A 122 15.13 -5.88 -0.44
N GLY A 123 14.15 -5.78 -1.35
CA GLY A 123 12.80 -6.36 -1.22
C GLY A 123 12.56 -7.62 -2.05
N SER A 124 13.55 -8.09 -2.82
CA SER A 124 13.36 -9.13 -3.82
C SER A 124 13.08 -10.53 -3.25
N ILE A 125 12.40 -11.36 -4.05
CA ILE A 125 12.23 -12.79 -3.79
C ILE A 125 13.59 -13.49 -3.70
N GLU A 126 14.55 -13.08 -4.53
CA GLU A 126 15.91 -13.63 -4.52
C GLU A 126 16.59 -13.49 -3.15
N MET A 127 16.43 -12.31 -2.52
CA MET A 127 17.08 -12.00 -1.24
C MET A 127 16.29 -12.52 -0.03
N ASN A 128 14.97 -12.42 -0.05
CA ASN A 128 14.13 -12.58 1.14
C ASN A 128 13.23 -13.82 1.09
N GLY A 129 13.13 -14.48 -0.07
CA GLY A 129 12.19 -15.56 -0.31
C GLY A 129 10.77 -15.07 -0.59
N LYS A 130 9.99 -15.92 -1.28
CA LYS A 130 8.67 -15.57 -1.77
C LYS A 130 7.68 -15.17 -0.66
N VAL A 131 7.69 -15.91 0.47
CA VAL A 131 6.76 -15.70 1.59
C VAL A 131 6.90 -14.30 2.20
N ILE A 132 8.11 -13.77 2.27
CA ILE A 132 8.36 -12.41 2.78
C ILE A 132 8.09 -11.38 1.69
N ALA A 133 8.65 -11.57 0.50
CA ALA A 133 8.57 -10.57 -0.56
C ALA A 133 7.17 -10.35 -1.13
N GLU A 134 6.25 -11.32 -1.02
CA GLU A 134 4.88 -11.22 -1.51
C GLU A 134 3.84 -10.93 -0.41
N GLN A 135 4.23 -10.31 0.70
CA GLN A 135 3.28 -9.85 1.72
C GLN A 135 2.44 -8.67 1.24
N ILE A 136 1.36 -8.38 1.98
CA ILE A 136 0.36 -7.37 1.60
C ILE A 136 0.88 -5.91 1.64
N GLY A 137 1.92 -5.64 2.40
CA GLY A 137 2.38 -4.30 2.76
C GLY A 137 2.53 -3.34 1.58
N ALA A 138 2.92 -3.82 0.40
CA ALA A 138 3.04 -2.99 -0.78
C ALA A 138 1.75 -2.24 -1.16
N GLN A 139 0.58 -2.77 -0.81
CA GLN A 139 -0.72 -2.19 -1.14
C GLN A 139 -1.16 -1.13 -0.14
N ILE A 140 -0.71 -1.22 1.11
CA ILE A 140 -1.20 -0.38 2.21
C ILE A 140 -0.56 1.00 2.28
N PHE A 141 0.56 1.25 1.61
CA PHE A 141 1.23 2.57 1.61
C PHE A 141 1.46 3.15 0.20
N ILE A 142 0.61 2.76 -0.76
CA ILE A 142 0.78 3.18 -2.15
C ILE A 142 -0.04 4.42 -2.53
N ASP A 143 -1.03 4.78 -1.75
CA ASP A 143 -2.00 5.86 -2.06
C ASP A 143 -1.34 7.19 -2.46
N GLY A 144 -0.28 7.59 -1.76
CA GLY A 144 0.42 8.83 -2.07
C GLY A 144 0.92 8.91 -3.51
N TRP A 145 1.38 7.77 -4.06
CA TRP A 145 1.87 7.68 -5.44
C TRP A 145 0.74 7.77 -6.47
N ALA A 146 -0.45 7.28 -6.11
CA ALA A 146 -1.65 7.44 -6.91
C ALA A 146 -2.15 8.90 -6.89
N LEU A 147 -2.21 9.52 -5.71
CA LEU A 147 -2.69 10.90 -5.54
C LEU A 147 -1.85 11.93 -6.31
N VAL A 148 -0.56 11.67 -6.56
CA VAL A 148 0.29 12.52 -7.39
C VAL A 148 0.24 12.18 -8.89
N SER A 149 -0.62 11.25 -9.28
CA SER A 149 -0.82 10.80 -10.67
C SER A 149 -2.30 10.86 -11.10
N PRO A 150 -3.00 12.01 -10.90
CA PRO A 150 -4.45 12.11 -11.07
C PRO A 150 -4.88 11.83 -12.52
N GLY A 151 -5.74 10.83 -12.71
CA GLY A 151 -6.26 10.44 -14.01
C GLY A 151 -5.28 9.70 -14.92
N ASP A 152 -4.11 9.36 -14.42
CA ASP A 152 -3.06 8.66 -15.16
C ASP A 152 -2.71 7.32 -14.46
N PRO A 153 -3.50 6.26 -14.72
CA PRO A 153 -3.31 4.97 -14.05
C PRO A 153 -2.00 4.27 -14.42
N GLU A 154 -1.48 4.48 -15.62
CA GLU A 154 -0.20 3.88 -16.04
C GLU A 154 0.98 4.50 -15.27
N LYS A 155 0.96 5.83 -15.12
CA LYS A 155 1.96 6.54 -14.32
C LYS A 155 1.87 6.17 -12.84
N ALA A 156 0.65 6.07 -12.29
CA ALA A 156 0.44 5.62 -10.91
C ALA A 156 0.99 4.21 -10.70
N ALA A 157 0.68 3.28 -11.59
CA ALA A 157 1.18 1.91 -11.55
C ALA A 157 2.71 1.84 -11.71
N HIS A 158 3.31 2.71 -12.54
CA HIS A 158 4.77 2.81 -12.65
C HIS A 158 5.41 3.23 -11.34
N TYR A 159 4.92 4.29 -10.71
CA TYR A 159 5.43 4.73 -9.40
C TYR A 159 5.16 3.69 -8.30
N ALA A 160 3.99 3.05 -8.33
CA ALA A 160 3.66 1.97 -7.40
C ALA A 160 4.66 0.82 -7.50
N LYS A 161 5.03 0.41 -8.73
CA LYS A 161 6.06 -0.60 -8.95
C LYS A 161 7.40 -0.19 -8.33
N LEU A 162 7.84 1.04 -8.56
CA LEU A 162 9.12 1.53 -8.00
C LEU A 162 9.09 1.55 -6.47
N ALA A 163 8.01 2.07 -5.88
CA ALA A 163 7.86 2.17 -4.45
C ALA A 163 7.73 0.79 -3.77
N ALA A 164 6.90 -0.08 -4.33
CA ALA A 164 6.72 -1.44 -3.84
C ALA A 164 8.02 -2.25 -3.91
N SER A 165 8.83 -2.08 -4.98
CA SER A 165 10.09 -2.81 -5.15
C SER A 165 11.15 -2.50 -4.10
N VAL A 166 10.95 -1.51 -3.23
CA VAL A 166 11.87 -1.27 -2.12
C VAL A 166 11.82 -2.42 -1.12
N SER A 167 10.64 -2.97 -0.88
CA SER A 167 10.40 -3.98 0.17
C SER A 167 9.72 -5.26 -0.32
N HIS A 168 9.14 -5.25 -1.52
CA HIS A 168 8.33 -6.35 -2.04
C HIS A 168 8.73 -6.72 -3.47
N ASP A 169 8.22 -7.90 -3.92
CA ASP A 169 8.43 -8.42 -5.26
C ASP A 169 7.22 -9.25 -5.71
N GLY A 170 7.24 -9.75 -6.94
CA GLY A 170 6.23 -10.66 -7.48
C GLY A 170 4.80 -10.13 -7.41
N GLU A 171 3.88 -10.94 -6.88
CA GLU A 171 2.45 -10.64 -6.82
C GLU A 171 2.11 -9.42 -5.96
N ALA A 172 2.90 -9.12 -4.94
CA ALA A 172 2.71 -7.93 -4.11
C ALA A 172 2.84 -6.63 -4.92
N ILE A 173 3.77 -6.59 -5.89
CA ILE A 173 3.92 -5.44 -6.80
C ILE A 173 2.68 -5.30 -7.68
N TYR A 174 2.13 -6.40 -8.19
CA TYR A 174 0.91 -6.36 -9.01
C TYR A 174 -0.28 -5.83 -8.20
N GLY A 175 -0.43 -6.27 -6.95
CA GLY A 175 -1.44 -5.72 -6.05
C GLY A 175 -1.31 -4.20 -5.87
N ALA A 176 -0.11 -3.72 -5.59
CA ALA A 176 0.18 -2.29 -5.44
C ALA A 176 -0.14 -1.50 -6.73
N GLN A 177 0.21 -2.04 -7.90
CA GLN A 177 -0.07 -1.40 -9.19
C GLN A 177 -1.57 -1.25 -9.46
N VAL A 178 -2.37 -2.29 -9.14
CA VAL A 178 -3.83 -2.25 -9.30
C VAL A 178 -4.46 -1.22 -8.37
N VAL A 179 -4.08 -1.21 -7.09
CA VAL A 179 -4.59 -0.23 -6.11
C VAL A 179 -4.28 1.19 -6.57
N ALA A 180 -3.02 1.48 -6.89
CA ALA A 180 -2.63 2.81 -7.34
C ALA A 180 -3.35 3.25 -8.63
N ALA A 181 -3.58 2.31 -9.56
CA ALA A 181 -4.31 2.61 -10.79
C ALA A 181 -5.78 2.94 -10.53
N ILE A 182 -6.46 2.19 -9.65
CA ILE A 182 -7.84 2.47 -9.22
C ILE A 182 -7.94 3.88 -8.64
N GLU A 183 -7.07 4.22 -7.72
CA GLU A 183 -7.07 5.51 -7.04
C GLU A 183 -6.78 6.68 -8.00
N ALA A 184 -5.80 6.52 -8.89
CA ALA A 184 -5.51 7.53 -9.90
C ALA A 184 -6.68 7.76 -10.86
N MET A 185 -7.36 6.69 -11.29
CA MET A 185 -8.54 6.78 -12.13
C MET A 185 -9.74 7.40 -11.42
N ALA A 186 -9.89 7.23 -10.10
CA ALA A 186 -10.97 7.81 -9.32
C ALA A 186 -10.99 9.36 -9.35
N PHE A 187 -9.93 10.00 -9.83
CA PHE A 187 -9.95 11.43 -10.11
C PHE A 187 -10.86 11.83 -11.29
N VAL A 188 -11.15 10.90 -12.21
CA VAL A 188 -11.88 11.18 -13.46
C VAL A 188 -13.04 10.22 -13.74
N GLU A 189 -13.15 9.13 -13.00
CA GLU A 189 -14.17 8.10 -13.14
C GLU A 189 -14.82 7.81 -11.77
N ASN A 190 -16.13 7.52 -11.75
CA ASN A 190 -16.88 7.22 -10.54
C ASN A 190 -17.51 5.81 -10.57
N ASP A 191 -17.49 5.13 -11.71
CA ASP A 191 -17.98 3.75 -11.82
C ASP A 191 -16.94 2.77 -11.28
N ILE A 192 -17.23 2.20 -10.10
CA ILE A 192 -16.33 1.26 -9.42
C ILE A 192 -16.03 0.03 -10.27
N SER A 193 -17.03 -0.51 -10.99
CA SER A 193 -16.83 -1.66 -11.86
C SER A 193 -15.87 -1.35 -13.00
N LYS A 194 -15.98 -0.15 -13.57
CA LYS A 194 -15.07 0.33 -14.60
C LYS A 194 -13.67 0.57 -14.05
N LEU A 195 -13.55 1.18 -12.87
CA LEU A 195 -12.26 1.36 -12.19
C LEU A 195 -11.51 0.03 -12.03
N ILE A 196 -12.19 -1.00 -11.51
CA ILE A 196 -11.61 -2.34 -11.32
C ILE A 196 -11.26 -2.98 -12.66
N ASN A 197 -12.15 -2.91 -13.66
CA ASN A 197 -11.93 -3.53 -14.96
C ASN A 197 -10.77 -2.94 -15.74
N GLU A 198 -10.58 -1.63 -15.67
CA GLU A 198 -9.47 -0.98 -16.36
C GLU A 198 -8.15 -1.17 -15.63
N SER A 199 -8.12 -1.03 -14.31
CA SER A 199 -6.89 -1.14 -13.53
C SER A 199 -6.29 -2.55 -13.54
N LYS A 200 -7.10 -3.62 -13.51
CA LYS A 200 -6.56 -4.99 -13.60
C LYS A 200 -5.87 -5.30 -14.93
N LYS A 201 -6.12 -4.51 -15.99
CA LYS A 201 -5.44 -4.69 -17.29
C LYS A 201 -3.97 -4.28 -17.29
N ILE A 202 -3.55 -3.55 -16.26
CA ILE A 202 -2.16 -3.07 -16.10
C ILE A 202 -1.21 -4.20 -15.71
N ILE A 203 -1.74 -5.26 -15.09
CA ILE A 203 -0.96 -6.40 -14.62
C ILE A 203 -1.11 -7.62 -15.54
N PRO A 204 -0.18 -8.60 -15.49
CA PRO A 204 -0.28 -9.82 -16.29
C PRO A 204 -1.55 -10.61 -16.01
N LYS A 205 -2.22 -11.09 -17.07
CA LYS A 205 -3.48 -11.87 -16.96
C LYS A 205 -3.31 -13.23 -16.28
N ASP A 206 -2.12 -13.78 -16.29
CA ASP A 206 -1.75 -15.04 -15.65
C ASP A 206 -1.33 -14.88 -14.19
N SER A 207 -1.19 -13.63 -13.70
CA SER A 207 -0.89 -13.35 -12.30
C SER A 207 -2.01 -13.82 -11.36
N THR A 208 -1.64 -14.13 -10.13
CA THR A 208 -2.59 -14.52 -9.07
C THR A 208 -3.55 -13.39 -8.74
N ILE A 209 -3.05 -12.15 -8.66
CA ILE A 209 -3.86 -10.95 -8.38
C ILE A 209 -4.92 -10.74 -9.46
N PHE A 210 -4.57 -10.88 -10.76
CA PHE A 210 -5.54 -10.74 -11.84
C PHE A 210 -6.67 -11.77 -11.73
N LYS A 211 -6.31 -13.04 -11.49
CA LYS A 211 -7.26 -14.15 -11.35
C LYS A 211 -8.17 -13.93 -10.14
N LEU A 212 -7.59 -13.58 -8.98
CA LEU A 212 -8.34 -13.30 -7.76
C LEU A 212 -9.40 -12.20 -7.98
N ILE A 213 -9.01 -11.08 -8.59
CA ILE A 213 -9.96 -10.00 -8.89
C ILE A 213 -11.06 -10.47 -9.83
N SER A 214 -10.73 -11.28 -10.84
CA SER A 214 -11.70 -11.82 -11.78
C SER A 214 -12.68 -12.78 -11.10
N ASP A 215 -12.20 -13.69 -10.26
CA ASP A 215 -13.04 -14.62 -9.49
C ASP A 215 -14.00 -13.86 -8.55
N LEU A 216 -13.51 -12.81 -7.85
CA LEU A 216 -14.36 -11.97 -7.00
C LEU A 216 -15.45 -11.23 -7.79
N GLN A 217 -15.15 -10.80 -9.01
CA GLN A 217 -16.15 -10.18 -9.88
C GLN A 217 -17.22 -11.20 -10.33
N ASP A 218 -16.79 -12.42 -10.67
CA ASP A 218 -17.70 -13.50 -11.09
C ASP A 218 -18.60 -13.97 -9.93
N TRP A 219 -18.09 -14.02 -8.70
CA TRP A 219 -18.89 -14.40 -7.52
C TRP A 219 -19.92 -13.35 -7.11
N ARG A 220 -19.74 -12.11 -7.53
CA ARG A 220 -20.68 -11.01 -7.26
C ARG A 220 -21.89 -11.01 -8.20
N THR A 221 -21.81 -11.66 -9.35
CA THR A 221 -22.90 -11.77 -10.35
C THR A 221 -23.86 -12.89 -10.00
#